data_df277625fc3932f36b01a6e703ad1e2f
#
_entry.id   df277625fc3932f36b01a6e703ad1e2f
#
_cell.length_a   1.000
_cell.length_b   1.000
_cell.length_c   1.000
_cell.angle_alpha   90.00
_cell.angle_beta   90.00
_cell.angle_gamma   90.00
#
_symmetry.space_group_name_H-M   'P 1'
#
loop_
_entity.id
_entity.type
_entity.pdbx_description
1 polymer ?
#
loop_
_entity_poly.entity_id
_entity_poly.type
_entity_poly.pdbx_seq_one_letter_code
_entity_poly.pdbx_strand_id
1 'polypeptide(L)'
;MPVLHGTHDEPKPSAQMNLLDRLAGAIEPLVATRPFYFIALLGLCAAYIQGGLTKLFDFNAAVAETQSFGLPFAAAATAATIVTELAGSALILTGIYRWLGALWLAGFTLFATFAANRFWEMVPPQRFMVENSFFEHLGLIGGFLLVAWLDLRKSHRASIGDSYAQPQLHR
;
A
#
# COMPACT_ATOMS: atom_id res chain seq x y z
N MET A 1 -18.81 -41.38 -57.86
CA MET A 1 -19.07 -40.01 -57.35
C MET A 1 -18.22 -39.81 -56.12
N PRO A 2 -17.16 -38.99 -56.16
CA PRO A 2 -16.40 -38.65 -54.96
C PRO A 2 -17.00 -37.44 -54.31
N VAL A 3 -17.28 -37.59 -53.01
CA VAL A 3 -17.76 -36.52 -52.14
C VAL A 3 -16.61 -35.61 -51.80
N LEU A 4 -16.62 -34.40 -52.30
CA LEU A 4 -15.67 -33.34 -51.95
C LEU A 4 -15.99 -32.87 -50.50
N HIS A 5 -15.15 -33.24 -49.55
CA HIS A 5 -15.13 -32.66 -48.19
C HIS A 5 -14.51 -31.27 -48.30
N GLY A 6 -15.35 -30.27 -48.41
CA GLY A 6 -14.94 -28.87 -48.25
C GLY A 6 -14.51 -28.64 -46.80
N THR A 7 -13.20 -28.52 -46.56
CA THR A 7 -12.68 -27.96 -45.31
C THR A 7 -13.03 -26.48 -45.33
N HIS A 8 -14.06 -26.13 -44.55
CA HIS A 8 -14.30 -24.74 -44.14
C HIS A 8 -13.12 -24.36 -43.19
N ASP A 9 -12.09 -23.79 -43.78
CA ASP A 9 -11.16 -22.98 -42.99
C ASP A 9 -11.92 -21.76 -42.49
N GLU A 10 -12.49 -21.89 -41.31
CA GLU A 10 -12.94 -20.72 -40.57
C GLU A 10 -11.71 -19.82 -40.32
N PRO A 11 -11.75 -18.54 -40.72
CA PRO A 11 -10.65 -17.62 -40.45
C PRO A 11 -10.55 -17.52 -38.92
N LYS A 12 -9.43 -17.99 -38.34
CA LYS A 12 -9.06 -17.70 -36.95
C LYS A 12 -9.28 -16.21 -36.73
N PRO A 13 -10.06 -15.80 -35.69
CA PRO A 13 -10.20 -14.39 -35.40
C PRO A 13 -8.78 -13.83 -35.20
N SER A 14 -8.30 -13.09 -36.19
CA SER A 14 -7.13 -12.25 -36.05
C SER A 14 -7.41 -11.38 -34.84
N ALA A 15 -6.66 -11.59 -33.78
CA ALA A 15 -6.81 -10.86 -32.53
C ALA A 15 -6.70 -9.37 -32.84
N GLN A 16 -7.84 -8.73 -33.11
CA GLN A 16 -7.94 -7.28 -33.10
C GLN A 16 -7.64 -6.88 -31.68
N MET A 17 -6.37 -6.53 -31.45
CA MET A 17 -5.93 -6.00 -30.18
C MET A 17 -6.81 -4.81 -29.87
N ASN A 18 -7.71 -4.95 -28.90
CA ASN A 18 -8.66 -3.93 -28.51
C ASN A 18 -7.89 -2.65 -28.15
N LEU A 19 -8.53 -1.49 -28.32
CA LEU A 19 -7.93 -0.21 -27.92
C LEU A 19 -7.36 -0.27 -26.50
N LEU A 20 -8.04 -0.98 -25.60
CA LEU A 20 -7.61 -1.19 -24.22
C LEU A 20 -6.28 -1.97 -24.12
N ASP A 21 -6.08 -3.02 -24.95
CA ASP A 21 -4.83 -3.79 -24.97
C ASP A 21 -3.66 -2.94 -25.50
N ARG A 22 -3.90 -2.08 -26.48
CA ARG A 22 -2.91 -1.11 -26.96
C ARG A 22 -2.54 -0.07 -25.91
N LEU A 23 -3.54 0.46 -25.19
CA LEU A 23 -3.32 1.40 -24.09
C LEU A 23 -2.57 0.74 -22.94
N ALA A 24 -2.94 -0.49 -22.56
CA ALA A 24 -2.23 -1.26 -21.54
C ALA A 24 -0.77 -1.48 -21.91
N GLY A 25 -0.49 -1.92 -23.16
CA GLY A 25 0.86 -2.12 -23.66
C GLY A 25 1.69 -0.84 -23.75
N ALA A 26 1.06 0.33 -23.95
CA ALA A 26 1.75 1.61 -23.94
C ALA A 26 2.08 2.12 -22.52
N ILE A 27 1.23 1.79 -21.55
CA ILE A 27 1.37 2.25 -20.15
C ILE A 27 2.26 1.29 -19.34
N GLU A 28 2.20 -0.01 -19.61
CA GLU A 28 2.95 -1.05 -18.90
C GLU A 28 4.44 -0.73 -18.70
N PRO A 29 5.22 -0.35 -19.76
CA PRO A 29 6.64 -0.05 -19.61
C PRO A 29 6.91 1.14 -18.68
N LEU A 30 5.99 2.09 -18.56
CA LEU A 30 6.10 3.23 -17.64
C LEU A 30 5.83 2.80 -16.19
N VAL A 31 4.73 2.07 -15.97
CA VAL A 31 4.28 1.64 -14.64
C VAL A 31 5.19 0.55 -14.06
N ALA A 32 5.81 -0.28 -14.91
CA ALA A 32 6.73 -1.33 -14.50
C ALA A 32 8.11 -0.82 -14.07
N THR A 33 8.37 0.50 -14.13
CA THR A 33 9.66 1.08 -13.76
C THR A 33 9.87 1.15 -12.24
N ARG A 34 11.12 1.01 -11.80
CA ARG A 34 11.50 1.20 -10.38
C ARG A 34 11.16 2.60 -9.85
N PRO A 35 11.42 3.70 -10.59
CA PRO A 35 11.05 5.05 -10.16
C PRO A 35 9.55 5.22 -9.94
N PHE A 36 8.71 4.70 -10.85
CA PHE A 36 7.26 4.76 -10.70
C PHE A 36 6.79 4.06 -9.43
N TYR A 37 7.31 2.85 -9.18
CA TYR A 37 7.00 2.10 -7.96
C TYR A 37 7.44 2.84 -6.69
N PHE A 38 8.64 3.47 -6.70
CA PHE A 38 9.12 4.28 -5.59
C PHE A 38 8.24 5.50 -5.33
N ILE A 39 7.84 6.23 -6.39
CA ILE A 39 6.93 7.38 -6.29
C ILE A 39 5.57 6.96 -5.70
N ALA A 40 5.03 5.82 -6.12
CA ALA A 40 3.78 5.30 -5.57
C ALA A 40 3.90 4.98 -4.06
N LEU A 41 5.00 4.37 -3.63
CA LEU A 41 5.28 4.12 -2.22
C LEU A 41 5.49 5.42 -1.43
N LEU A 42 6.19 6.39 -2.01
CA LEU A 42 6.39 7.72 -1.39
C LEU A 42 5.05 8.43 -1.21
N GLY A 43 4.19 8.40 -2.23
CA GLY A 43 2.83 8.96 -2.15
C GLY A 43 2.00 8.30 -1.04
N LEU A 44 2.07 6.96 -0.92
CA LEU A 44 1.38 6.21 0.12
C LEU A 44 1.89 6.55 1.53
N CYS A 45 3.19 6.80 1.68
CA CYS A 45 3.82 7.16 2.96
C CYS A 45 3.79 8.68 3.26
N ALA A 46 3.40 9.53 2.31
CA ALA A 46 3.56 10.98 2.40
C ALA A 46 2.89 11.59 3.63
N ALA A 47 1.66 11.18 3.94
CA ALA A 47 0.92 11.66 5.11
C ALA A 47 1.62 11.31 6.43
N TYR A 48 2.20 10.11 6.52
CA TYR A 48 2.91 9.65 7.72
C TYR A 48 4.26 10.35 7.90
N ILE A 49 4.98 10.56 6.81
CA ILE A 49 6.24 11.33 6.84
C ILE A 49 5.95 12.76 7.26
N GLN A 50 4.97 13.41 6.63
CA GLN A 50 4.59 14.77 6.95
C GLN A 50 4.08 14.88 8.39
N GLY A 51 3.16 13.99 8.81
CA GLY A 51 2.60 13.97 10.15
C GLY A 51 3.66 13.71 11.22
N GLY A 52 4.55 12.73 11.01
CA GLY A 52 5.63 12.41 11.93
C GLY A 52 6.64 13.56 12.07
N LEU A 53 7.02 14.21 10.97
CA LEU A 53 7.90 15.37 11.00
C LEU A 53 7.24 16.57 11.69
N THR A 54 5.99 16.87 11.40
CA THR A 54 5.26 17.97 12.05
C THR A 54 5.21 17.78 13.57
N LYS A 55 4.86 16.57 14.02
CA LYS A 55 4.84 16.23 15.46
C LYS A 55 6.24 16.25 16.10
N LEU A 56 7.27 15.90 15.33
CA LEU A 56 8.65 15.94 15.80
C LEU A 56 9.14 17.37 16.02
N PHE A 57 8.78 18.30 15.12
CA PHE A 57 9.19 19.71 15.20
C PHE A 57 8.38 20.53 16.22
N ASP A 58 7.11 20.15 16.47
CA ASP A 58 6.27 20.75 17.50
C ASP A 58 5.66 19.68 18.41
N PHE A 59 6.53 19.08 19.22
CA PHE A 59 6.16 17.99 20.11
C PHE A 59 5.10 18.41 21.15
N ASN A 60 5.17 19.64 21.65
CA ASN A 60 4.23 20.12 22.67
C ASN A 60 2.80 20.25 22.12
N ALA A 61 2.65 20.81 20.92
CA ALA A 61 1.36 20.87 20.24
C ALA A 61 0.82 19.46 19.94
N ALA A 62 1.68 18.55 19.50
CA ALA A 62 1.31 17.17 19.23
C ALA A 62 0.87 16.42 20.50
N VAL A 63 1.49 16.67 21.65
CA VAL A 63 1.05 16.12 22.94
C VAL A 63 -0.33 16.67 23.32
N ALA A 64 -0.56 17.97 23.13
CA ALA A 64 -1.86 18.58 23.42
C ALA A 64 -2.98 18.00 22.52
N GLU A 65 -2.69 17.76 21.23
CA GLU A 65 -3.59 17.08 20.31
C GLU A 65 -3.90 15.65 20.79
N THR A 66 -2.88 14.87 21.16
CA THR A 66 -3.05 13.51 21.68
C THR A 66 -3.89 13.46 22.96
N GLN A 67 -3.75 14.46 23.83
CA GLN A 67 -4.59 14.61 25.02
C GLN A 67 -6.06 14.84 24.66
N SER A 68 -6.33 15.60 23.61
CA SER A 68 -7.70 15.88 23.16
C SER A 68 -8.45 14.63 22.70
N PHE A 69 -7.74 13.59 22.26
CA PHE A 69 -8.31 12.27 21.93
C PHE A 69 -8.59 11.39 23.14
N GLY A 70 -8.26 11.87 24.36
CA GLY A 70 -8.48 11.12 25.60
C GLY A 70 -7.49 9.97 25.82
N LEU A 71 -6.36 9.94 25.11
CA LEU A 71 -5.36 8.89 25.27
C LEU A 71 -4.54 9.10 26.55
N PRO A 72 -4.35 8.05 27.38
CA PRO A 72 -3.50 8.11 28.55
C PRO A 72 -2.03 8.26 28.14
N PHE A 73 -1.21 8.87 29.03
CA PHE A 73 0.23 9.04 28.78
C PHE A 73 0.55 9.75 27.44
N ALA A 74 -0.14 10.86 27.17
CA ALA A 74 -0.12 11.54 25.87
C ALA A 74 1.28 11.78 25.31
N ALA A 75 2.27 12.17 26.12
CA ALA A 75 3.64 12.37 25.64
C ALA A 75 4.27 11.05 25.12
N ALA A 76 4.07 9.94 25.82
CA ALA A 76 4.57 8.63 25.36
C ALA A 76 3.81 8.16 24.12
N ALA A 77 2.49 8.36 24.06
CA ALA A 77 1.68 8.03 22.89
C ALA A 77 2.10 8.85 21.67
N THR A 78 2.35 10.17 21.84
CA THR A 78 2.87 11.04 20.78
C THR A 78 4.24 10.55 20.27
N ALA A 79 5.18 10.25 21.17
CA ALA A 79 6.48 9.73 20.80
C ALA A 79 6.37 8.39 20.05
N ALA A 80 5.51 7.48 20.49
CA ALA A 80 5.24 6.21 19.83
C ALA A 80 4.63 6.43 18.42
N THR A 81 3.74 7.40 18.26
CA THR A 81 3.16 7.79 16.98
C THR A 81 4.25 8.28 16.01
N ILE A 82 5.11 9.20 16.44
CA ILE A 82 6.22 9.72 15.62
C ILE A 82 7.12 8.58 15.15
N VAL A 83 7.54 7.70 16.08
CA VAL A 83 8.39 6.54 15.75
C VAL A 83 7.67 5.62 14.75
N THR A 84 6.40 5.33 14.97
CA THR A 84 5.61 4.48 14.08
C THR A 84 5.49 5.06 12.68
N GLU A 85 5.14 6.33 12.56
CA GLU A 85 4.97 7.03 11.27
C GLU A 85 6.28 7.10 10.49
N LEU A 86 7.38 7.49 11.13
CA LEU A 86 8.67 7.66 10.46
C LEU A 86 9.38 6.32 10.21
N ALA A 87 9.44 5.42 11.20
CA ALA A 87 10.11 4.13 11.04
C ALA A 87 9.34 3.21 10.08
N GLY A 88 7.99 3.16 10.18
CA GLY A 88 7.17 2.40 9.25
C GLY A 88 7.35 2.85 7.82
N SER A 89 7.35 4.17 7.57
CA SER A 89 7.61 4.74 6.25
C SER A 89 9.02 4.44 5.75
N ALA A 90 10.04 4.52 6.62
CA ALA A 90 11.42 4.20 6.27
C ALA A 90 11.59 2.73 5.86
N LEU A 91 10.97 1.78 6.57
CA LEU A 91 10.98 0.36 6.21
C LEU A 91 10.35 0.12 4.83
N ILE A 92 9.23 0.79 4.52
CA ILE A 92 8.57 0.66 3.23
C ILE A 92 9.44 1.22 2.10
N LEU A 93 9.99 2.42 2.26
CA LEU A 93 10.76 3.12 1.22
C LEU A 93 12.12 2.49 0.97
N THR A 94 12.83 2.07 2.00
CA THR A 94 14.13 1.39 1.88
C THR A 94 14.01 -0.03 1.33
N GLY A 95 12.84 -0.66 1.52
CA GLY A 95 12.61 -2.06 1.14
C GLY A 95 13.13 -3.08 2.15
N ILE A 96 13.72 -2.62 3.27
CA ILE A 96 14.15 -3.49 4.37
C ILE A 96 12.90 -3.86 5.16
N TYR A 97 12.52 -5.14 5.14
CA TYR A 97 11.27 -5.62 5.79
C TYR A 97 10.03 -4.79 5.40
N ARG A 98 9.88 -4.48 4.10
CA ARG A 98 8.78 -3.65 3.56
C ARG A 98 7.41 -4.13 4.01
N TRP A 99 7.19 -5.44 3.98
CA TRP A 99 5.94 -6.05 4.42
C TRP A 99 5.62 -5.75 5.89
N LEU A 100 6.64 -5.73 6.75
CA LEU A 100 6.48 -5.45 8.18
C LEU A 100 6.12 -3.97 8.41
N GLY A 101 6.83 -3.05 7.75
CA GLY A 101 6.50 -1.63 7.80
C GLY A 101 5.09 -1.34 7.30
N ALA A 102 4.66 -1.99 6.23
CA ALA A 102 3.33 -1.85 5.67
C ALA A 102 2.24 -2.39 6.61
N LEU A 103 2.40 -3.58 7.20
CA LEU A 103 1.47 -4.11 8.18
C LEU A 103 1.42 -3.26 9.45
N TRP A 104 2.57 -2.74 9.87
CA TRP A 104 2.64 -1.87 11.04
C TRP A 104 1.88 -0.56 10.82
N LEU A 105 2.10 0.13 9.66
CA LEU A 105 1.33 1.34 9.34
C LEU A 105 -0.16 1.04 9.11
N ALA A 106 -0.53 -0.08 8.51
CA ALA A 106 -1.93 -0.48 8.37
C ALA A 106 -2.62 -0.63 9.75
N GLY A 107 -1.98 -1.34 10.68
CA GLY A 107 -2.49 -1.53 12.04
C GLY A 107 -2.57 -0.22 12.83
N PHE A 108 -1.54 0.61 12.74
CA PHE A 108 -1.53 1.95 13.35
C PHE A 108 -2.66 2.83 12.79
N THR A 109 -2.82 2.87 11.45
CA THR A 109 -3.87 3.65 10.81
C THR A 109 -5.26 3.19 11.23
N LEU A 110 -5.46 1.88 11.32
CA LEU A 110 -6.73 1.32 11.81
C LEU A 110 -7.03 1.80 13.23
N PHE A 111 -6.05 1.71 14.13
CA PHE A 111 -6.20 2.20 15.51
C PHE A 111 -6.48 3.71 15.54
N ALA A 112 -5.66 4.52 14.83
CA ALA A 112 -5.79 5.97 14.80
C ALA A 112 -7.14 6.42 14.22
N THR A 113 -7.66 5.70 13.21
CA THR A 113 -8.97 5.97 12.61
C THR A 113 -10.08 5.90 13.64
N PHE A 114 -10.11 4.85 14.44
CA PHE A 114 -11.15 4.73 15.49
C PHE A 114 -10.90 5.61 16.71
N ALA A 115 -9.66 6.01 16.97
CA ALA A 115 -9.34 6.90 18.08
C ALA A 115 -9.64 8.37 17.76
N ALA A 116 -9.31 8.84 16.54
CA ALA A 116 -9.37 10.25 16.17
C ALA A 116 -10.53 10.61 15.22
N ASN A 117 -10.96 9.69 14.35
CA ASN A 117 -11.95 9.99 13.31
C ASN A 117 -13.36 9.47 13.67
N ARG A 118 -13.82 9.79 14.86
CA ARG A 118 -15.15 9.41 15.37
C ARG A 118 -16.25 10.34 14.84
N PHE A 119 -16.51 10.30 13.51
CA PHE A 119 -17.48 11.17 12.84
C PHE A 119 -18.92 10.99 13.38
N TRP A 120 -19.25 9.82 13.93
CA TRP A 120 -20.58 9.55 14.54
C TRP A 120 -20.85 10.34 15.83
N GLU A 121 -19.81 10.90 16.47
CA GLU A 121 -19.91 11.75 17.64
C GLU A 121 -19.96 13.24 17.27
N MET A 122 -19.86 13.58 15.97
CA MET A 122 -19.71 14.96 15.51
C MET A 122 -20.98 15.51 14.88
N VAL A 123 -21.12 16.84 14.95
CA VAL A 123 -22.20 17.59 14.29
C VAL A 123 -21.67 18.30 13.04
N PRO A 124 -22.56 18.61 12.04
CA PRO A 124 -22.17 19.45 10.89
C PRO A 124 -21.66 20.85 11.34
N PRO A 125 -20.69 21.45 10.61
CA PRO A 125 -20.07 20.95 9.38
C PRO A 125 -18.88 20.00 9.57
N GLN A 126 -18.34 19.88 10.79
CA GLN A 126 -17.12 19.10 11.08
C GLN A 126 -17.28 17.62 10.77
N ARG A 127 -18.48 17.06 10.98
CA ARG A 127 -18.80 15.67 10.69
C ARG A 127 -18.36 15.24 9.29
N PHE A 128 -18.66 16.04 8.27
CA PHE A 128 -18.35 15.70 6.88
C PHE A 128 -16.84 15.51 6.63
N MET A 129 -16.01 16.41 7.20
CA MET A 129 -14.56 16.33 7.05
C MET A 129 -14.00 15.08 7.74
N VAL A 130 -14.47 14.78 8.95
CA VAL A 130 -13.98 13.63 9.73
C VAL A 130 -14.47 12.30 9.12
N GLU A 131 -15.68 12.28 8.56
CA GLU A 131 -16.22 11.14 7.82
C GLU A 131 -15.38 10.84 6.57
N ASN A 132 -15.01 11.86 5.78
CA ASN A 132 -14.11 11.69 4.64
C ASN A 132 -12.76 11.14 5.09
N SER A 133 -12.14 11.71 6.12
CA SER A 133 -10.87 11.22 6.66
C SER A 133 -10.95 9.76 7.12
N PHE A 134 -12.07 9.34 7.71
CA PHE A 134 -12.28 7.95 8.10
C PHE A 134 -12.18 7.01 6.88
N PHE A 135 -12.90 7.32 5.80
CA PHE A 135 -12.88 6.48 4.59
C PHE A 135 -11.55 6.58 3.81
N GLU A 136 -10.89 7.73 3.81
CA GLU A 136 -9.54 7.89 3.27
C GLU A 136 -8.53 6.98 3.99
N HIS A 137 -8.60 6.90 5.31
CA HIS A 137 -7.78 5.99 6.10
C HIS A 137 -8.03 4.51 5.76
N LEU A 138 -9.28 4.11 5.50
CA LEU A 138 -9.56 2.75 5.02
C LEU A 138 -8.89 2.47 3.67
N GLY A 139 -8.85 3.46 2.78
CA GLY A 139 -8.10 3.37 1.53
C GLY A 139 -6.59 3.19 1.74
N LEU A 140 -6.00 3.96 2.66
CA LEU A 140 -4.58 3.82 3.04
C LEU A 140 -4.27 2.43 3.62
N ILE A 141 -5.13 1.92 4.51
CA ILE A 141 -5.01 0.56 5.07
C ILE A 141 -4.99 -0.46 3.92
N GLY A 142 -5.93 -0.37 2.98
CA GLY A 142 -5.98 -1.24 1.80
C GLY A 142 -4.69 -1.17 0.97
N GLY A 143 -4.17 0.03 0.75
CA GLY A 143 -2.90 0.26 0.05
C GLY A 143 -1.72 -0.41 0.75
N PHE A 144 -1.58 -0.27 2.06
CA PHE A 144 -0.53 -0.93 2.84
C PHE A 144 -0.65 -2.47 2.84
N LEU A 145 -1.87 -2.99 2.94
CA LEU A 145 -2.10 -4.44 2.84
C LEU A 145 -1.67 -5.00 1.48
N LEU A 146 -1.93 -4.27 0.39
CA LEU A 146 -1.45 -4.64 -0.95
C LEU A 146 0.08 -4.62 -1.03
N VAL A 147 0.74 -3.61 -0.45
CA VAL A 147 2.21 -3.53 -0.41
C VAL A 147 2.79 -4.73 0.34
N ALA A 148 2.25 -5.06 1.51
CA ALA A 148 2.69 -6.20 2.31
C ALA A 148 2.51 -7.52 1.55
N TRP A 149 1.36 -7.72 0.94
CA TRP A 149 1.05 -8.91 0.16
C TRP A 149 1.98 -9.09 -1.05
N LEU A 150 2.24 -8.03 -1.80
CA LEU A 150 3.15 -8.06 -2.96
C LEU A 150 4.58 -8.39 -2.54
N ASP A 151 5.05 -7.81 -1.43
CA ASP A 151 6.41 -8.03 -0.93
C ASP A 151 6.61 -9.48 -0.45
N LEU A 152 5.68 -10.01 0.33
CA LEU A 152 5.69 -11.40 0.79
C LEU A 152 5.62 -12.39 -0.37
N ARG A 153 4.80 -12.13 -1.40
CA ARG A 153 4.75 -12.99 -2.60
C ARG A 153 6.06 -13.02 -3.38
N LYS A 154 6.76 -11.89 -3.47
CA LYS A 154 8.08 -11.83 -4.11
C LYS A 154 9.10 -12.68 -3.35
N SER A 155 9.17 -12.55 -2.03
CA SER A 155 10.07 -13.31 -1.17
C SER A 155 9.82 -14.82 -1.27
N HIS A 156 8.55 -15.23 -1.28
CA HIS A 156 8.19 -16.64 -1.42
C HIS A 156 8.59 -17.23 -2.77
N ARG A 157 8.40 -16.48 -3.87
CA ARG A 157 8.80 -16.93 -5.22
C ARG A 157 10.31 -17.06 -5.35
N ALA A 158 11.08 -16.13 -4.77
CA ALA A 158 12.55 -16.20 -4.77
C ALA A 158 13.03 -17.45 -4.03
N SER A 159 12.50 -17.74 -2.85
CA SER A 159 12.84 -18.93 -2.05
C SER A 159 12.57 -20.25 -2.77
N ILE A 160 11.46 -20.35 -3.52
CA ILE A 160 11.14 -21.53 -4.33
C ILE A 160 12.14 -21.66 -5.49
N GLY A 161 12.44 -20.57 -6.20
CA GLY A 161 13.38 -20.56 -7.32
C GLY A 161 14.77 -21.06 -6.92
N ASP A 162 15.28 -20.60 -5.76
CA ASP A 162 16.58 -21.05 -5.23
C ASP A 162 16.58 -22.53 -4.83
N SER A 163 15.47 -23.06 -4.33
CA SER A 163 15.34 -24.47 -3.99
C SER A 163 15.43 -25.41 -5.21
N TYR A 164 14.95 -24.96 -6.36
CA TYR A 164 15.07 -25.74 -7.61
C TYR A 164 16.40 -25.53 -8.33
N ALA A 165 17.13 -24.46 -8.06
CA ALA A 165 18.41 -24.14 -8.68
C ALA A 165 19.62 -24.87 -8.05
N GLN A 166 19.47 -25.53 -6.88
CA GLN A 166 20.52 -26.37 -6.30
C GLN A 166 20.43 -27.78 -6.85
N PRO A 167 21.23 -28.18 -7.87
CA PRO A 167 21.36 -29.58 -8.26
C PRO A 167 22.06 -30.32 -7.12
N GLN A 168 21.58 -31.52 -6.83
CA GLN A 168 22.09 -32.49 -5.88
C GLN A 168 23.63 -32.67 -6.02
N LEU A 169 24.43 -31.86 -5.31
CA LEU A 169 25.88 -32.02 -5.18
C LEU A 169 26.24 -33.01 -4.07
N HIS A 170 25.42 -34.04 -3.87
CA HIS A 170 25.72 -35.16 -2.99
C HIS A 170 25.47 -36.48 -3.73
N ARG A 171 26.47 -36.87 -4.56
CA ARG A 171 26.80 -38.26 -4.86
C ARG A 171 28.30 -38.42 -4.98
#